data_6784e9cd19e46e2a181a359da23d4a5f
#
_entry.id   6784e9cd19e46e2a181a359da23d4a5f
#
_cell.length_a   1.000
_cell.length_b   1.000
_cell.length_c   1.000
_cell.angle_alpha   90.00
_cell.angle_beta   90.00
_cell.angle_gamma   90.00
#
_symmetry.space_group_name_H-M   'P 1'
#
loop_
_entity.id
_entity.type
_entity.pdbx_description
1 polymer ?
#
loop_
_entity_poly.entity_id
_entity_poly.type
_entity_poly.pdbx_seq_one_letter_code
_entity_poly.pdbx_strand_id
1 'polypeptide(L)'
;MLSRWRRLRALYPPMDIIRQIPLYSFLRLHPMALSSVRCCRSSSLFASSSVHQGGRLFNGTKFAFVPSSLILAGPRVSVMKCSNGHLIPLENGLGDNSATEEPTKHFEVSEDQFSSAQENSSTVSIIVVGASGDLARKKIFPALFALYYEGFLPKHFTIFGYARSKLTDDELREMICKTLTCRIDKRKNCTDKMEWFLQRCFYQSGQYDSEENFKELDEKLKEKETGRLPNRLFYLSIPPNIFIDVVRCASCCATSPTGWTRVIVEKPFGRDSNSSRKLTSCLKQYLTEDQIFRIDHYLGKELVENLSVLRFSNLVFEPLWSRQYIRNVQLIFSEDFGTEGRGGYFDKYGIIRDIMQNHLLQILALFAMETPISLDAEDIRNEKVKVLRSMRTLQIADVVIGQYKGHSKGGESYPSYTDDPTVPNDSLTPTFAAAAVFIDNSRWDGVPFLLKAGKALHYKGAEIRVQFRHVPGNLYRRNIGIDLDKNTNELVIRVQPNEAIYLKINNKVPGLGMRLDNSNLNLLYSTKYPTEIPDAYERLLLDAIAGERRLFIRSDELDAAWAIFTPLLKELEEKRIAPELYPYGSRGPIGAHYLAAKYNVRWGDLSMYDS
;
A
#
# COMPACT_ATOMS: atom_id res chain seq x y z
N MET A 1 19.53 -49.88 25.31
CA MET A 1 19.43 -48.83 24.28
C MET A 1 20.59 -48.86 23.31
N LEU A 2 20.85 -50.00 22.70
CA LEU A 2 22.02 -50.22 21.82
C LEU A 2 21.68 -51.25 20.74
N SER A 3 20.47 -51.12 20.11
CA SER A 3 20.04 -52.11 19.12
C SER A 3 19.22 -51.51 17.95
N ARG A 4 19.46 -50.23 17.59
CA ARG A 4 18.80 -49.60 16.42
C ARG A 4 19.72 -48.88 15.44
N TRP A 5 21.04 -49.16 15.50
CA TRP A 5 22.06 -48.50 14.63
C TRP A 5 22.71 -49.48 13.61
N ARG A 6 22.06 -50.57 13.26
CA ARG A 6 22.57 -51.56 12.28
C ARG A 6 21.55 -51.98 11.19
N ARG A 7 20.89 -51.03 10.58
CA ARG A 7 20.19 -51.31 9.30
C ARG A 7 19.99 -50.01 8.52
N LEU A 8 21.01 -49.49 7.85
CA LEU A 8 20.96 -48.55 6.72
C LEU A 8 22.37 -48.32 6.16
N ARG A 9 23.04 -49.45 5.85
CA ARG A 9 24.29 -49.51 5.08
C ARG A 9 24.17 -50.59 4.03
N ALA A 10 23.31 -50.40 3.08
CA ALA A 10 23.26 -51.20 1.86
C ALA A 10 22.38 -50.45 0.85
N LEU A 11 23.04 -49.66 0.01
CA LEU A 11 22.56 -49.21 -1.30
C LEU A 11 23.32 -47.92 -1.66
N TYR A 12 24.54 -48.10 -2.16
CA TYR A 12 25.24 -47.35 -3.21
C TYR A 12 26.73 -47.70 -3.15
N PRO A 13 27.30 -48.31 -4.21
CA PRO A 13 28.74 -48.57 -4.31
C PRO A 13 29.48 -47.31 -4.83
N PRO A 14 30.80 -47.20 -4.56
CA PRO A 14 31.63 -46.10 -5.01
C PRO A 14 32.10 -46.30 -6.46
N MET A 15 32.15 -45.22 -7.22
CA MET A 15 32.93 -45.18 -8.47
C MET A 15 33.97 -44.08 -8.40
N ASP A 16 35.23 -44.53 -8.18
CA ASP A 16 36.42 -43.82 -8.62
C ASP A 16 36.51 -43.81 -10.15
N ILE A 17 36.80 -42.69 -10.75
CA ILE A 17 37.68 -42.61 -11.94
C ILE A 17 38.35 -41.23 -11.97
N ILE A 18 39.69 -41.35 -11.95
CA ILE A 18 40.72 -40.32 -12.09
C ILE A 18 41.08 -40.17 -13.60
N ARG A 19 41.54 -38.93 -13.95
CA ARG A 19 42.34 -38.53 -15.13
C ARG A 19 41.56 -38.25 -16.41
N GLN A 20 41.74 -37.08 -17.07
CA GLN A 20 42.96 -36.52 -17.65
C GLN A 20 42.73 -35.10 -18.17
N ILE A 21 43.73 -34.25 -17.90
CA ILE A 21 43.94 -32.97 -18.58
C ILE A 21 44.69 -33.27 -19.92
N PRO A 22 44.53 -32.45 -20.97
CA PRO A 22 45.74 -31.80 -21.47
C PRO A 22 45.63 -30.27 -21.68
N LEU A 23 46.72 -29.63 -21.21
CA LEU A 23 47.21 -28.32 -21.63
C LEU A 23 47.68 -28.33 -23.11
N TYR A 24 47.40 -27.27 -23.81
CA TYR A 24 48.23 -26.67 -24.87
C TYR A 24 47.85 -25.18 -24.93
N SER A 25 48.62 -24.25 -24.50
CA SER A 25 49.80 -23.47 -24.89
C SER A 25 49.90 -23.13 -26.36
N PHE A 26 50.01 -21.82 -26.62
CA PHE A 26 50.97 -21.07 -27.41
C PHE A 26 50.33 -19.73 -27.87
N LEU A 27 50.79 -18.61 -27.34
CA LEU A 27 51.90 -17.73 -27.68
C LEU A 27 51.75 -16.96 -29.00
N ARG A 28 52.01 -15.66 -28.83
CA ARG A 28 52.57 -14.64 -29.76
C ARG A 28 51.55 -13.82 -30.53
N LEU A 29 51.71 -12.50 -30.73
CA LEU A 29 52.81 -11.52 -30.62
C LEU A 29 52.24 -10.10 -30.60
N HIS A 30 52.94 -9.21 -29.94
CA HIS A 30 52.99 -7.76 -30.04
C HIS A 30 53.51 -7.30 -31.45
N PRO A 31 53.69 -5.97 -31.74
CA PRO A 31 53.34 -4.69 -31.11
C PRO A 31 53.06 -3.52 -32.08
N MET A 32 53.02 -2.31 -31.53
CA MET A 32 53.21 -0.94 -32.08
C MET A 32 51.96 -0.23 -32.61
N ALA A 33 51.69 1.03 -32.32
CA ALA A 33 52.62 2.14 -32.21
C ALA A 33 52.10 3.27 -31.31
N LEU A 34 53.03 3.86 -30.64
CA LEU A 34 52.99 5.18 -30.01
C LEU A 34 52.81 6.29 -31.05
N SER A 35 51.99 7.32 -30.74
CA SER A 35 52.37 8.69 -31.04
C SER A 35 51.72 9.65 -30.02
N SER A 36 52.59 10.19 -29.26
CA SER A 36 52.60 11.42 -28.51
C SER A 36 52.13 12.59 -29.34
N VAL A 37 51.56 13.59 -28.69
CA VAL A 37 51.93 15.04 -28.76
C VAL A 37 51.08 15.83 -27.75
N ARG A 38 51.73 16.28 -26.70
CA ARG A 38 51.97 17.61 -26.16
C ARG A 38 50.83 18.52 -25.79
N CYS A 39 50.88 18.78 -24.57
CA CYS A 39 50.58 19.99 -23.77
C CYS A 39 50.93 21.31 -24.49
N CYS A 40 50.04 22.31 -24.46
CA CYS A 40 50.41 23.73 -24.45
C CYS A 40 49.46 24.54 -23.54
N ARG A 41 50.07 25.16 -22.55
CA ARG A 41 49.60 26.32 -21.80
C ARG A 41 49.78 27.59 -22.64
N SER A 42 48.87 28.56 -22.47
CA SER A 42 49.14 30.00 -22.33
C SER A 42 47.81 30.73 -22.40
N SER A 43 47.42 31.42 -21.37
CA SER A 43 47.78 32.78 -20.92
C SER A 43 47.20 33.90 -21.76
N SER A 44 46.28 34.64 -21.11
CA SER A 44 46.18 36.07 -21.01
C SER A 44 45.71 36.90 -22.22
N LEU A 45 44.80 37.80 -22.03
CA LEU A 45 44.85 39.24 -21.84
C LEU A 45 43.77 40.02 -22.62
N PHE A 46 43.08 40.90 -21.87
CA PHE A 46 42.62 42.28 -22.18
C PHE A 46 41.77 42.49 -23.47
N ALA A 47 40.71 43.29 -23.47
CA ALA A 47 40.41 44.63 -22.99
C ALA A 47 38.95 44.95 -23.27
N SER A 48 38.23 45.55 -22.39
CA SER A 48 37.87 46.96 -22.23
C SER A 48 37.05 47.59 -23.35
N SER A 49 35.90 48.10 -22.98
CA SER A 49 35.42 49.49 -23.10
C SER A 49 33.90 49.49 -22.91
N SER A 50 33.42 50.12 -21.87
CA SER A 50 32.95 51.51 -21.72
C SER A 50 31.65 51.75 -22.48
N VAL A 51 30.60 52.39 -21.97
CA VAL A 51 30.32 53.52 -21.09
C VAL A 51 28.80 53.78 -21.17
N HIS A 52 28.10 54.10 -20.21
CA HIS A 52 27.33 55.22 -19.74
C HIS A 52 26.11 54.86 -18.91
N GLN A 53 26.12 55.24 -17.69
CA GLN A 53 25.55 56.36 -16.94
C GLN A 53 24.04 56.30 -16.69
N GLY A 54 23.73 56.49 -15.42
CA GLY A 54 22.44 56.90 -14.92
C GLY A 54 22.17 56.36 -13.52
N GLY A 55 22.54 56.95 -12.58
CA GLY A 55 22.66 57.30 -11.26
C GLY A 55 21.34 57.56 -10.52
N ARG A 56 21.25 57.16 -9.28
CA ARG A 56 20.83 57.96 -8.11
C ARG A 56 21.03 57.18 -6.82
N LEU A 57 21.60 57.87 -5.89
CA LEU A 57 21.87 57.64 -4.48
C LEU A 57 20.64 57.23 -3.66
N PHE A 58 20.84 56.38 -2.63
CA PHE A 58 20.50 56.72 -1.25
C PHE A 58 21.16 55.75 -0.24
N ASN A 59 21.95 56.35 0.61
CA ASN A 59 22.34 56.13 2.00
C ASN A 59 22.42 54.73 2.60
N GLY A 60 23.59 54.49 3.14
CA GLY A 60 24.04 53.47 4.00
C GLY A 60 23.59 53.59 5.46
N THR A 61 23.61 52.48 6.10
CA THR A 61 23.86 52.35 7.55
C THR A 61 24.69 51.12 7.82
N LYS A 62 25.85 51.36 8.36
CA LYS A 62 26.77 50.38 8.93
C LYS A 62 26.16 49.82 10.22
N PHE A 63 26.17 48.51 10.39
CA PHE A 63 26.12 47.94 11.73
C PHE A 63 27.37 47.14 12.01
N ALA A 64 27.99 47.49 13.12
CA ALA A 64 29.21 46.95 13.66
C ALA A 64 28.93 45.63 14.41
N PHE A 65 29.86 44.72 14.30
CA PHE A 65 29.97 43.53 15.17
C PHE A 65 30.45 43.96 16.56
N VAL A 66 29.77 43.48 17.61
CA VAL A 66 30.30 43.40 18.98
C VAL A 66 29.96 42.01 19.54
N PRO A 67 30.92 41.26 20.07
CA PRO A 67 30.66 39.97 20.71
C PRO A 67 30.29 40.18 22.19
N SER A 68 29.24 39.56 22.64
CA SER A 68 28.89 39.49 24.08
C SER A 68 28.81 38.06 24.57
N SER A 69 29.57 37.85 25.59
CA SER A 69 29.77 36.68 26.42
C SER A 69 28.53 36.23 27.19
N LEU A 70 28.47 34.92 27.37
CA LEU A 70 27.73 34.09 28.37
C LEU A 70 27.12 34.83 29.57
N ILE A 71 25.83 34.53 29.84
CA ILE A 71 25.29 34.30 31.21
C ILE A 71 24.29 33.18 31.16
N LEU A 72 24.57 32.12 31.92
CA LEU A 72 23.69 30.99 32.25
C LEU A 72 22.66 31.45 33.28
N ALA A 73 21.38 31.21 32.99
CA ALA A 73 20.33 31.19 34.02
C ALA A 73 19.41 30.01 33.81
N GLY A 74 19.51 29.02 34.68
CA GLY A 74 18.65 27.83 34.71
C GLY A 74 17.26 28.13 35.31
N PRO A 75 16.23 27.37 34.96
CA PRO A 75 14.91 27.54 35.51
C PRO A 75 14.81 26.92 36.91
N ARG A 76 14.17 27.66 37.82
CA ARG A 76 13.83 27.29 39.19
C ARG A 76 12.80 26.17 39.18
N VAL A 77 13.14 25.06 39.84
CA VAL A 77 12.22 23.99 40.21
C VAL A 77 11.49 24.45 41.49
N SER A 78 10.17 24.57 41.42
CA SER A 78 9.32 24.76 42.61
C SER A 78 9.06 23.41 43.26
N VAL A 79 9.59 23.26 44.47
CA VAL A 79 9.34 22.08 45.33
C VAL A 79 8.03 22.34 46.09
N MET A 80 7.01 21.55 45.81
CA MET A 80 5.86 21.42 46.71
C MET A 80 6.15 20.35 47.77
N LYS A 81 6.14 20.80 49.03
CA LYS A 81 6.13 19.95 50.22
C LYS A 81 4.77 19.29 50.41
N CYS A 82 4.72 17.98 50.48
CA CYS A 82 3.63 17.26 51.17
C CYS A 82 4.21 16.63 52.43
N SER A 83 3.56 16.94 53.53
CA SER A 83 3.83 16.45 54.88
C SER A 83 3.00 15.21 55.19
N ASN A 84 3.56 14.36 56.11
CA ASN A 84 3.00 13.23 56.88
C ASN A 84 3.00 11.90 56.09
N GLY A 85 3.76 10.88 56.39
CA GLY A 85 4.33 10.42 57.68
C GLY A 85 3.60 9.16 58.14
N HIS A 86 4.07 7.92 57.69
CA HIS A 86 4.04 6.74 58.56
C HIS A 86 5.04 5.69 58.02
N LEU A 87 6.00 5.34 58.86
CA LEU A 87 6.92 4.22 58.73
C LEU A 87 6.25 2.95 59.21
N ILE A 88 6.39 1.84 58.51
CA ILE A 88 6.18 0.47 59.00
C ILE A 88 7.36 -0.40 58.49
N PRO A 89 7.86 -1.38 59.26
CA PRO A 89 9.23 -1.93 59.12
C PRO A 89 9.33 -3.09 58.13
N LEU A 90 10.58 -3.31 57.68
CA LEU A 90 11.03 -4.48 56.97
C LEU A 90 10.97 -5.76 57.84
N GLU A 91 10.32 -6.80 57.34
CA GLU A 91 10.58 -8.19 57.72
C GLU A 91 11.05 -9.00 56.50
N ASN A 92 12.16 -9.71 56.69
CA ASN A 92 12.77 -10.65 55.76
C ASN A 92 11.92 -11.94 55.68
N GLY A 93 11.60 -12.38 54.45
CA GLY A 93 11.05 -13.71 54.20
C GLY A 93 11.46 -14.21 52.81
N LEU A 94 12.38 -15.17 52.80
CA LEU A 94 12.71 -16.00 51.65
C LEU A 94 11.50 -16.88 51.27
N GLY A 95 11.10 -16.93 50.00
CA GLY A 95 10.13 -17.89 49.51
C GLY A 95 9.79 -17.76 48.05
N ASP A 96 10.26 -18.69 47.30
CA ASP A 96 9.78 -19.27 46.00
C ASP A 96 9.32 -18.41 44.83
N ASN A 97 10.07 -18.60 43.76
CA ASN A 97 9.75 -18.22 42.38
C ASN A 97 8.56 -19.02 41.84
N SER A 98 7.44 -18.37 41.62
CA SER A 98 6.48 -18.72 40.57
C SER A 98 6.15 -17.46 39.79
N ALA A 99 6.62 -17.41 38.53
CA ALA A 99 6.35 -16.34 37.60
C ALA A 99 4.86 -16.35 37.25
N THR A 100 4.09 -15.45 37.85
CA THR A 100 2.77 -15.08 37.35
C THR A 100 2.94 -13.90 36.40
N GLU A 101 2.60 -14.13 35.13
CA GLU A 101 2.51 -13.09 34.11
C GLU A 101 1.51 -12.04 34.57
N GLU A 102 1.95 -10.81 34.80
CA GLU A 102 1.07 -9.66 34.95
C GLU A 102 0.32 -9.39 33.62
N PRO A 103 -0.98 -9.15 33.64
CA PRO A 103 -1.72 -8.79 32.44
C PRO A 103 -1.23 -7.42 31.97
N THR A 104 -0.73 -7.37 30.74
CA THR A 104 -0.43 -6.13 30.02
C THR A 104 -1.63 -5.18 30.10
N LYS A 105 -1.44 -4.05 30.76
CA LYS A 105 -2.42 -2.95 30.74
C LYS A 105 -2.56 -2.48 29.29
N HIS A 106 -3.70 -2.79 28.70
CA HIS A 106 -4.15 -2.12 27.50
C HIS A 106 -4.26 -0.63 27.81
N PHE A 107 -3.54 0.20 27.05
CA PHE A 107 -3.83 1.61 26.96
C PHE A 107 -5.16 1.73 26.21
N GLU A 108 -6.25 1.71 26.95
CA GLU A 108 -7.53 2.21 26.45
C GLU A 108 -7.36 3.72 26.32
N VAL A 109 -7.36 4.19 25.09
CA VAL A 109 -7.57 5.60 24.79
C VAL A 109 -8.92 5.94 25.39
N SER A 110 -8.93 6.82 26.38
CA SER A 110 -10.15 7.30 27.04
C SER A 110 -11.10 7.81 25.95
N GLU A 111 -12.14 7.03 25.66
CA GLU A 111 -13.28 7.48 24.88
C GLU A 111 -13.94 8.61 25.66
N ASP A 112 -13.93 9.79 25.06
CA ASP A 112 -14.55 10.97 25.63
C ASP A 112 -16.03 10.71 25.93
N GLN A 113 -16.45 10.92 27.18
CA GLN A 113 -17.82 10.78 27.66
C GLN A 113 -18.82 11.72 26.94
N PHE A 114 -18.41 12.49 25.93
CA PHE A 114 -19.26 13.32 25.07
C PHE A 114 -20.03 12.54 24.00
N SER A 115 -19.66 11.30 23.70
CA SER A 115 -20.20 10.50 22.60
C SER A 115 -21.55 9.82 22.94
N SER A 116 -21.77 9.38 24.17
CA SER A 116 -22.88 8.47 24.51
C SER A 116 -24.30 9.06 24.43
N ALA A 117 -24.48 10.36 24.66
CA ALA A 117 -25.79 11.02 24.54
C ALA A 117 -26.14 11.33 23.07
N GLN A 118 -25.15 11.63 22.24
CA GLN A 118 -25.32 11.93 20.83
C GLN A 118 -25.50 10.65 19.99
N GLU A 119 -24.86 9.55 20.37
CA GLU A 119 -25.04 8.24 19.75
C GLU A 119 -26.46 7.68 19.91
N ASN A 120 -27.12 7.92 21.02
CA ASN A 120 -28.49 7.48 21.23
C ASN A 120 -29.54 8.31 20.46
N SER A 121 -29.20 9.51 20.00
CA SER A 121 -30.08 10.42 19.28
C SER A 121 -29.94 10.39 17.75
N SER A 122 -28.91 9.72 17.21
CA SER A 122 -28.64 9.65 15.79
C SER A 122 -28.84 8.25 15.20
N THR A 123 -29.06 8.18 13.88
CA THR A 123 -29.11 6.93 13.11
C THR A 123 -28.25 7.07 11.86
N VAL A 124 -27.70 5.95 11.36
CA VAL A 124 -26.95 5.90 10.11
C VAL A 124 -27.66 5.00 9.10
N SER A 125 -28.09 5.57 8.00
CA SER A 125 -28.61 4.84 6.83
C SER A 125 -27.48 4.60 5.86
N ILE A 126 -27.15 3.32 5.59
CA ILE A 126 -26.10 2.90 4.68
C ILE A 126 -26.75 2.43 3.39
N ILE A 127 -26.60 3.19 2.30
CA ILE A 127 -27.20 2.92 1.00
C ILE A 127 -26.17 2.29 0.09
N VAL A 128 -26.30 0.99 -0.20
CA VAL A 128 -25.43 0.25 -1.13
C VAL A 128 -26.01 0.33 -2.53
N VAL A 129 -25.52 1.26 -3.34
CA VAL A 129 -25.92 1.42 -4.74
C VAL A 129 -25.22 0.38 -5.60
N GLY A 130 -25.97 -0.42 -6.34
CA GLY A 130 -25.48 -1.62 -7.03
C GLY A 130 -25.53 -2.87 -6.16
N ALA A 131 -26.49 -2.94 -5.25
CA ALA A 131 -26.62 -3.99 -4.22
C ALA A 131 -26.66 -5.43 -4.76
N SER A 132 -27.17 -5.65 -5.98
CA SER A 132 -27.20 -6.96 -6.63
C SER A 132 -25.87 -7.35 -7.30
N GLY A 133 -24.87 -6.47 -7.30
CA GLY A 133 -23.55 -6.68 -7.91
C GLY A 133 -22.61 -7.56 -7.07
N ASP A 134 -21.56 -8.08 -7.73
CA ASP A 134 -20.58 -8.97 -7.09
C ASP A 134 -19.81 -8.33 -5.95
N LEU A 135 -19.41 -7.06 -6.09
CA LEU A 135 -18.67 -6.35 -5.05
C LEU A 135 -19.52 -6.18 -3.79
N ALA A 136 -20.78 -5.76 -3.95
CA ALA A 136 -21.71 -5.63 -2.84
C ALA A 136 -21.88 -6.95 -2.09
N ARG A 137 -22.17 -8.04 -2.83
CA ARG A 137 -22.39 -9.36 -2.26
C ARG A 137 -21.16 -9.97 -1.58
N LYS A 138 -19.99 -9.89 -2.25
CA LYS A 138 -18.79 -10.61 -1.81
C LYS A 138 -17.95 -9.81 -0.82
N LYS A 139 -18.12 -8.48 -0.74
CA LYS A 139 -17.27 -7.61 0.07
C LYS A 139 -18.06 -6.68 0.99
N ILE A 140 -19.02 -5.90 0.47
CA ILE A 140 -19.62 -4.82 1.25
C ILE A 140 -20.57 -5.36 2.33
N PHE A 141 -21.54 -6.21 1.97
CA PHE A 141 -22.44 -6.80 2.96
C PHE A 141 -21.71 -7.66 4.00
N PRO A 142 -20.74 -8.52 3.62
CA PRO A 142 -19.93 -9.24 4.60
C PRO A 142 -19.13 -8.33 5.54
N ALA A 143 -18.55 -7.23 5.04
CA ALA A 143 -17.82 -6.27 5.86
C ALA A 143 -18.76 -5.53 6.84
N LEU A 144 -19.93 -5.10 6.39
CA LEU A 144 -20.96 -4.50 7.27
C LEU A 144 -21.44 -5.47 8.36
N PHE A 145 -21.61 -6.74 7.99
CA PHE A 145 -21.96 -7.76 8.97
C PHE A 145 -20.85 -8.01 9.98
N ALA A 146 -19.59 -8.07 9.57
CA ALA A 146 -18.45 -8.21 10.47
C ALA A 146 -18.37 -7.06 11.48
N LEU A 147 -18.50 -5.82 11.00
CA LEU A 147 -18.56 -4.63 11.86
C LEU A 147 -19.74 -4.67 12.85
N TYR A 148 -20.92 -5.12 12.39
CA TYR A 148 -22.06 -5.31 13.28
C TYR A 148 -21.82 -6.38 14.32
N TYR A 149 -21.27 -7.52 13.89
CA TYR A 149 -21.01 -8.67 14.76
C TYR A 149 -20.06 -8.31 15.91
N GLU A 150 -19.05 -7.50 15.62
CA GLU A 150 -18.02 -7.06 16.58
C GLU A 150 -18.43 -5.81 17.37
N GLY A 151 -19.59 -5.22 17.05
CA GLY A 151 -20.13 -4.07 17.80
C GLY A 151 -19.58 -2.72 17.38
N PHE A 152 -18.92 -2.62 16.21
CA PHE A 152 -18.36 -1.36 15.70
C PHE A 152 -19.37 -0.48 14.95
N LEU A 153 -20.52 -1.02 14.52
CA LEU A 153 -21.54 -0.18 13.91
C LEU A 153 -22.31 0.62 14.99
N PRO A 154 -22.80 1.83 14.65
CA PRO A 154 -23.65 2.61 15.53
C PRO A 154 -24.86 1.79 16.01
N LYS A 155 -25.34 2.06 17.22
CA LYS A 155 -26.48 1.35 17.82
C LYS A 155 -27.73 1.35 16.94
N HIS A 156 -27.97 2.48 16.27
CA HIS A 156 -29.08 2.66 15.34
C HIS A 156 -28.55 2.82 13.91
N PHE A 157 -28.76 1.80 13.10
CA PHE A 157 -28.41 1.82 11.69
C PHE A 157 -29.42 1.03 10.87
N THR A 158 -29.50 1.35 9.59
CA THR A 158 -30.24 0.61 8.56
C THR A 158 -29.38 0.45 7.31
N ILE A 159 -29.60 -0.61 6.54
CA ILE A 159 -28.91 -0.87 5.29
C ILE A 159 -29.96 -0.93 4.18
N PHE A 160 -29.76 -0.10 3.14
CA PHE A 160 -30.61 -0.10 1.96
C PHE A 160 -29.81 -0.60 0.75
N GLY A 161 -30.25 -1.71 0.16
CA GLY A 161 -29.81 -2.12 -1.16
C GLY A 161 -30.57 -1.33 -2.22
N TYR A 162 -29.86 -0.64 -3.13
CA TYR A 162 -30.44 0.06 -4.26
C TYR A 162 -29.85 -0.47 -5.58
N ALA A 163 -30.69 -0.98 -6.49
CA ALA A 163 -30.26 -1.40 -7.83
C ALA A 163 -31.43 -1.45 -8.81
N ARG A 164 -31.11 -1.63 -10.11
CA ARG A 164 -32.11 -1.72 -11.19
C ARG A 164 -32.90 -3.02 -11.17
N SER A 165 -32.35 -4.08 -10.61
CA SER A 165 -33.04 -5.37 -10.47
C SER A 165 -34.24 -5.22 -9.54
N LYS A 166 -35.35 -5.86 -9.91
CA LYS A 166 -36.54 -5.90 -9.07
C LYS A 166 -36.38 -7.02 -8.05
N LEU A 167 -36.07 -6.68 -6.82
CA LEU A 167 -36.00 -7.60 -5.69
C LEU A 167 -36.91 -7.09 -4.56
N THR A 168 -37.40 -8.04 -3.76
CA THR A 168 -38.04 -7.75 -2.48
C THR A 168 -36.99 -7.67 -1.36
N ASP A 169 -37.40 -7.19 -0.18
CA ASP A 169 -36.55 -7.18 1.03
C ASP A 169 -36.06 -8.60 1.37
N ASP A 170 -36.94 -9.60 1.25
CA ASP A 170 -36.64 -10.97 1.59
C ASP A 170 -35.65 -11.62 0.60
N GLU A 171 -35.79 -11.34 -0.70
CA GLU A 171 -34.82 -11.79 -1.71
C GLU A 171 -33.44 -11.15 -1.51
N LEU A 172 -33.38 -9.86 -1.12
CA LEU A 172 -32.12 -9.22 -0.72
C LEU A 172 -31.51 -9.93 0.50
N ARG A 173 -32.30 -10.18 1.55
CA ARG A 173 -31.87 -10.84 2.78
C ARG A 173 -31.36 -12.24 2.50
N GLU A 174 -32.05 -13.01 1.66
CA GLU A 174 -31.60 -14.34 1.24
C GLU A 174 -30.28 -14.30 0.48
N MET A 175 -30.12 -13.32 -0.43
CA MET A 175 -28.89 -13.11 -1.18
C MET A 175 -27.72 -12.78 -0.26
N ILE A 176 -27.93 -11.90 0.72
CA ILE A 176 -26.91 -11.54 1.73
C ILE A 176 -26.59 -12.76 2.60
N CYS A 177 -27.59 -13.46 3.11
CA CYS A 177 -27.43 -14.65 3.95
C CYS A 177 -26.52 -15.70 3.30
N LYS A 178 -26.70 -15.99 2.00
CA LYS A 178 -25.86 -16.94 1.25
C LYS A 178 -24.37 -16.59 1.23
N THR A 179 -24.04 -15.31 1.30
CA THR A 179 -22.64 -14.86 1.30
C THR A 179 -22.05 -14.75 2.70
N LEU A 180 -22.87 -14.55 3.73
CA LEU A 180 -22.43 -14.47 5.12
C LEU A 180 -22.07 -15.84 5.70
N THR A 181 -22.81 -16.90 5.37
CA THR A 181 -22.59 -18.25 5.92
C THR A 181 -21.22 -18.83 5.64
N CYS A 182 -20.57 -18.46 4.52
CA CYS A 182 -19.23 -18.95 4.18
C CYS A 182 -18.10 -18.41 5.09
N ARG A 183 -18.31 -17.32 5.82
CA ARG A 183 -17.26 -16.62 6.59
C ARG A 183 -17.35 -16.87 8.11
N ILE A 184 -18.50 -17.28 8.63
CA ILE A 184 -18.85 -17.15 10.05
C ILE A 184 -19.11 -18.50 10.75
N ASP A 185 -19.03 -19.61 10.05
CA ASP A 185 -19.41 -20.97 10.51
C ASP A 185 -18.71 -21.47 11.80
N LYS A 186 -17.87 -20.64 12.43
CA LYS A 186 -17.07 -21.06 13.59
C LYS A 186 -17.34 -20.30 14.89
N ARG A 187 -18.21 -19.26 14.91
CA ARG A 187 -18.43 -18.44 16.12
C ARG A 187 -19.80 -18.72 16.78
N LYS A 188 -19.79 -18.84 18.10
CA LYS A 188 -21.02 -19.02 18.91
C LYS A 188 -21.95 -17.80 18.77
N ASN A 189 -23.28 -18.01 18.71
CA ASN A 189 -24.34 -17.00 18.58
C ASN A 189 -24.40 -16.25 17.23
N CYS A 190 -23.87 -16.82 16.18
CA CYS A 190 -23.87 -16.19 14.86
C CYS A 190 -25.28 -16.10 14.26
N THR A 191 -26.12 -17.11 14.44
CA THR A 191 -27.46 -17.18 13.84
C THR A 191 -28.35 -16.02 14.30
N ASP A 192 -28.44 -15.76 15.59
CA ASP A 192 -29.29 -14.69 16.12
C ASP A 192 -28.81 -13.30 15.67
N LYS A 193 -27.50 -13.06 15.72
CA LYS A 193 -26.92 -11.79 15.24
C LYS A 193 -27.14 -11.61 13.73
N MET A 194 -27.07 -12.69 12.96
CA MET A 194 -27.34 -12.67 11.51
C MET A 194 -28.80 -12.31 11.22
N GLU A 195 -29.74 -12.92 11.93
CA GLU A 195 -31.17 -12.58 11.79
C GLU A 195 -31.44 -11.11 12.13
N TRP A 196 -30.92 -10.62 13.25
CA TRP A 196 -31.07 -9.21 13.63
C TRP A 196 -30.42 -8.24 12.65
N PHE A 197 -29.30 -8.61 12.06
CA PHE A 197 -28.66 -7.84 10.99
C PHE A 197 -29.53 -7.80 9.73
N LEU A 198 -30.04 -8.95 9.30
CA LEU A 198 -30.88 -9.07 8.10
C LEU A 198 -32.20 -8.30 8.25
N GLN A 199 -32.80 -8.24 9.46
CA GLN A 199 -33.99 -7.43 9.73
C GLN A 199 -33.75 -5.94 9.52
N ARG A 200 -32.50 -5.46 9.52
CA ARG A 200 -32.12 -4.07 9.26
C ARG A 200 -31.80 -3.80 7.78
N CYS A 201 -31.88 -4.82 6.93
CA CYS A 201 -31.64 -4.73 5.50
C CYS A 201 -32.96 -4.57 4.73
N PHE A 202 -33.04 -3.53 3.92
CA PHE A 202 -34.18 -3.16 3.08
C PHE A 202 -33.75 -3.00 1.63
N TYR A 203 -34.69 -3.07 0.69
CA TYR A 203 -34.39 -2.93 -0.72
C TYR A 203 -35.27 -1.89 -1.41
N GLN A 204 -34.67 -1.14 -2.33
CA GLN A 204 -35.36 -0.27 -3.26
C GLN A 204 -34.87 -0.53 -4.68
N SER A 205 -35.76 -0.94 -5.58
CA SER A 205 -35.43 -1.00 -7.00
C SER A 205 -35.60 0.38 -7.64
N GLY A 206 -34.67 0.77 -8.51
CA GLY A 206 -34.76 2.04 -9.22
C GLY A 206 -33.66 2.22 -10.26
N GLN A 207 -33.89 3.12 -11.21
CA GLN A 207 -32.88 3.53 -12.18
C GLN A 207 -31.89 4.48 -11.54
N TYR A 208 -30.65 4.46 -12.02
CA TYR A 208 -29.56 5.22 -11.42
C TYR A 208 -29.58 6.72 -11.77
N ASP A 209 -30.29 7.09 -12.80
CA ASP A 209 -30.45 8.45 -13.35
C ASP A 209 -31.82 9.08 -13.09
N SER A 210 -32.77 8.36 -12.44
CA SER A 210 -34.12 8.83 -12.13
C SER A 210 -34.21 9.50 -10.77
N GLU A 211 -34.50 10.77 -10.76
CA GLU A 211 -34.76 11.56 -9.55
C GLU A 211 -36.02 11.09 -8.81
N GLU A 212 -37.03 10.59 -9.52
CA GLU A 212 -38.25 10.03 -8.94
C GLU A 212 -37.94 8.82 -8.08
N ASN A 213 -37.12 7.89 -8.59
CA ASN A 213 -36.74 6.71 -7.82
C ASN A 213 -35.85 7.05 -6.60
N PHE A 214 -35.06 8.13 -6.65
CA PHE A 214 -34.32 8.61 -5.48
C PHE A 214 -35.22 9.34 -4.47
N LYS A 215 -36.34 9.95 -4.89
CA LYS A 215 -37.38 10.48 -4.00
C LYS A 215 -38.11 9.35 -3.29
N GLU A 216 -38.47 8.27 -4.00
CA GLU A 216 -39.04 7.06 -3.38
C GLU A 216 -38.09 6.43 -2.36
N LEU A 217 -36.80 6.41 -2.68
CA LEU A 217 -35.78 5.96 -1.71
C LEU A 217 -35.73 6.89 -0.49
N ASP A 218 -35.77 8.20 -0.68
CA ASP A 218 -35.77 9.19 0.41
C ASP A 218 -36.96 9.05 1.34
N GLU A 219 -38.15 8.79 0.81
CA GLU A 219 -39.36 8.52 1.60
C GLU A 219 -39.17 7.29 2.50
N LYS A 220 -38.68 6.18 1.93
CA LYS A 220 -38.37 4.98 2.73
C LYS A 220 -37.27 5.19 3.78
N LEU A 221 -36.26 5.99 3.45
CA LEU A 221 -35.22 6.37 4.42
C LEU A 221 -35.83 7.15 5.58
N LYS A 222 -36.63 8.17 5.30
CA LYS A 222 -37.32 8.99 6.32
C LYS A 222 -38.19 8.17 7.25
N GLU A 223 -38.89 7.15 6.76
CA GLU A 223 -39.68 6.24 7.60
C GLU A 223 -38.82 5.55 8.65
N LYS A 224 -37.61 5.09 8.27
CA LYS A 224 -36.69 4.38 9.18
C LYS A 224 -35.88 5.32 10.09
N GLU A 225 -35.75 6.57 9.70
CA GLU A 225 -34.99 7.61 10.39
C GLU A 225 -35.83 8.39 11.42
N THR A 226 -37.15 8.15 11.46
CA THR A 226 -38.10 8.91 12.29
C THR A 226 -37.66 9.01 13.75
N GLY A 227 -37.66 10.25 14.29
CA GLY A 227 -37.33 10.54 15.68
C GLY A 227 -35.84 10.58 16.01
N ARG A 228 -34.95 10.49 15.02
CA ARG A 228 -33.50 10.55 15.19
C ARG A 228 -32.85 11.51 14.20
N LEU A 229 -31.64 11.97 14.53
CA LEU A 229 -30.79 12.71 13.62
C LEU A 229 -30.32 11.76 12.50
N PRO A 230 -30.78 11.92 11.25
CA PRO A 230 -30.44 11.02 10.17
C PRO A 230 -29.04 11.33 9.63
N ASN A 231 -28.20 10.32 9.47
CA ASN A 231 -26.93 10.38 8.76
C ASN A 231 -26.94 9.38 7.61
N ARG A 232 -26.46 9.75 6.42
CA ARG A 232 -26.59 8.94 5.21
C ARG A 232 -25.24 8.68 4.55
N LEU A 233 -24.91 7.40 4.37
CA LEU A 233 -23.71 6.95 3.68
C LEU A 233 -24.11 6.22 2.39
N PHE A 234 -23.76 6.78 1.25
CA PHE A 234 -23.93 6.13 -0.05
C PHE A 234 -22.65 5.39 -0.44
N TYR A 235 -22.74 4.12 -0.73
CA TYR A 235 -21.65 3.31 -1.27
C TYR A 235 -21.90 3.00 -2.74
N LEU A 236 -21.05 3.51 -3.64
CA LEU A 236 -21.22 3.34 -5.08
C LEU A 236 -20.54 2.05 -5.58
N SER A 237 -21.22 0.90 -5.47
CA SER A 237 -20.79 -0.41 -5.99
C SER A 237 -21.27 -0.61 -7.44
N ILE A 238 -21.03 0.37 -8.30
CA ILE A 238 -21.53 0.47 -9.68
C ILE A 238 -20.39 0.82 -10.65
N PRO A 239 -20.59 0.66 -11.97
CA PRO A 239 -19.59 1.09 -12.96
C PRO A 239 -19.35 2.61 -12.94
N PRO A 240 -18.10 3.06 -13.21
CA PRO A 240 -17.71 4.47 -13.04
C PRO A 240 -18.42 5.45 -13.97
N ASN A 241 -18.92 4.98 -15.11
CA ASN A 241 -19.63 5.82 -16.08
C ASN A 241 -20.99 6.34 -15.57
N ILE A 242 -21.53 5.78 -14.50
CA ILE A 242 -22.81 6.18 -13.89
C ILE A 242 -22.65 6.82 -12.50
N PHE A 243 -21.42 7.05 -12.02
CA PHE A 243 -21.19 7.72 -10.73
C PHE A 243 -21.83 9.10 -10.67
N ILE A 244 -21.71 9.88 -11.74
CA ILE A 244 -22.19 11.27 -11.80
C ILE A 244 -23.72 11.31 -11.71
N ASP A 245 -24.43 10.42 -12.44
CA ASP A 245 -25.89 10.38 -12.43
C ASP A 245 -26.41 10.02 -11.04
N VAL A 246 -25.83 9.00 -10.40
CA VAL A 246 -26.20 8.60 -9.04
C VAL A 246 -25.93 9.73 -8.04
N VAL A 247 -24.75 10.36 -8.11
CA VAL A 247 -24.39 11.44 -7.18
C VAL A 247 -25.32 12.64 -7.38
N ARG A 248 -25.65 12.99 -8.62
CA ARG A 248 -26.63 14.05 -8.93
C ARG A 248 -27.98 13.75 -8.29
N CYS A 249 -28.56 12.59 -8.56
CA CYS A 249 -29.86 12.20 -8.03
C CYS A 249 -29.86 12.08 -6.50
N ALA A 250 -28.84 11.47 -5.94
CA ALA A 250 -28.70 11.35 -4.47
C ALA A 250 -28.58 12.71 -3.81
N SER A 251 -27.77 13.62 -4.37
CA SER A 251 -27.58 14.97 -3.81
C SER A 251 -28.81 15.85 -3.93
N CYS A 252 -29.59 15.71 -5.01
CA CYS A 252 -30.79 16.49 -5.20
C CYS A 252 -32.01 15.98 -4.41
N CYS A 253 -32.10 14.65 -4.21
CA CYS A 253 -33.34 14.04 -3.74
C CYS A 253 -33.25 13.25 -2.46
N ALA A 254 -32.04 12.78 -2.07
CA ALA A 254 -31.87 11.83 -0.97
C ALA A 254 -30.73 12.20 0.00
N THR A 255 -30.39 13.47 0.13
CA THR A 255 -29.47 13.95 1.16
C THR A 255 -30.13 13.98 2.53
N SER A 256 -29.34 13.81 3.59
CA SER A 256 -29.85 14.00 4.93
C SER A 256 -30.32 15.45 5.13
N PRO A 257 -31.50 15.67 5.73
CA PRO A 257 -32.02 17.03 5.95
C PRO A 257 -31.28 17.78 7.09
N THR A 258 -30.72 17.07 8.06
CA THR A 258 -30.14 17.67 9.28
C THR A 258 -28.81 17.06 9.70
N GLY A 259 -28.54 15.82 9.28
CA GLY A 259 -27.28 15.13 9.53
C GLY A 259 -26.30 15.24 8.35
N TRP A 260 -25.24 14.46 8.41
CA TRP A 260 -24.27 14.41 7.31
C TRP A 260 -24.72 13.46 6.19
N THR A 261 -24.27 13.76 4.96
CA THR A 261 -24.33 12.86 3.81
C THR A 261 -22.91 12.64 3.29
N ARG A 262 -22.50 11.39 3.14
CA ARG A 262 -21.19 10.97 2.64
C ARG A 262 -21.35 9.99 1.49
N VAL A 263 -20.40 10.01 0.56
CA VAL A 263 -20.42 9.15 -0.63
C VAL A 263 -19.07 8.45 -0.78
N ILE A 264 -19.09 7.13 -0.71
CA ILE A 264 -17.93 6.30 -1.04
C ILE A 264 -17.94 6.01 -2.53
N VAL A 265 -16.83 6.32 -3.18
CA VAL A 265 -16.64 6.13 -4.62
C VAL A 265 -15.52 5.10 -4.83
N GLU A 266 -15.82 4.06 -5.61
CA GLU A 266 -14.86 3.01 -5.98
C GLU A 266 -13.98 3.41 -7.16
N LYS A 267 -12.82 2.78 -7.26
CA LYS A 267 -11.98 2.87 -8.46
C LYS A 267 -12.69 2.24 -9.68
N PRO A 268 -12.35 2.66 -10.91
CA PRO A 268 -11.32 3.60 -11.33
C PRO A 268 -11.77 5.07 -11.30
N PHE A 269 -10.85 5.97 -10.95
CA PHE A 269 -11.08 7.42 -10.97
C PHE A 269 -10.51 8.04 -12.24
N GLY A 270 -11.12 7.72 -13.39
CA GLY A 270 -10.64 8.09 -14.71
C GLY A 270 -9.63 7.07 -15.29
N ARG A 271 -9.11 7.39 -16.48
CA ARG A 271 -8.12 6.60 -17.23
C ARG A 271 -6.82 7.37 -17.49
N ASP A 272 -6.87 8.69 -17.29
CA ASP A 272 -5.79 9.68 -17.46
C ASP A 272 -6.11 10.94 -16.66
N SER A 273 -5.20 11.92 -16.69
CA SER A 273 -5.40 13.20 -16.00
C SER A 273 -6.67 13.93 -16.43
N ASN A 274 -7.04 13.87 -17.71
CA ASN A 274 -8.19 14.62 -18.23
C ASN A 274 -9.51 14.01 -17.76
N SER A 275 -9.68 12.70 -17.92
CA SER A 275 -10.90 11.99 -17.50
C SER A 275 -11.06 12.00 -15.98
N SER A 276 -9.94 11.92 -15.23
CA SER A 276 -9.96 12.03 -13.78
C SER A 276 -10.38 13.40 -13.28
N ARG A 277 -9.84 14.49 -13.87
CA ARG A 277 -10.26 15.87 -13.56
C ARG A 277 -11.71 16.11 -13.90
N LYS A 278 -12.16 15.61 -15.07
CA LYS A 278 -13.58 15.71 -15.46
C LYS A 278 -14.48 15.05 -14.42
N LEU A 279 -14.18 13.80 -14.03
CA LEU A 279 -14.94 13.09 -12.99
C LEU A 279 -14.95 13.87 -11.66
N THR A 280 -13.79 14.32 -11.22
CA THR A 280 -13.65 15.09 -9.97
C THR A 280 -14.43 16.40 -10.03
N SER A 281 -14.35 17.14 -11.14
CA SER A 281 -15.09 18.41 -11.31
C SER A 281 -16.60 18.19 -11.32
N CYS A 282 -17.08 17.11 -11.95
CA CYS A 282 -18.50 16.79 -11.95
C CYS A 282 -19.00 16.39 -10.56
N LEU A 283 -18.23 15.59 -9.81
CA LEU A 283 -18.60 15.22 -8.43
C LEU A 283 -18.66 16.45 -7.53
N LYS A 284 -17.72 17.38 -7.68
CA LYS A 284 -17.66 18.65 -6.91
C LYS A 284 -18.76 19.65 -7.24
N GLN A 285 -19.56 19.44 -8.28
CA GLN A 285 -20.77 20.22 -8.51
C GLN A 285 -21.90 19.89 -7.52
N TYR A 286 -21.88 18.68 -6.98
CA TYR A 286 -22.96 18.17 -6.13
C TYR A 286 -22.51 17.90 -4.69
N LEU A 287 -21.22 17.67 -4.46
CA LEU A 287 -20.65 17.28 -3.17
C LEU A 287 -19.39 18.10 -2.87
N THR A 288 -19.16 18.41 -1.61
CA THR A 288 -17.91 18.98 -1.12
C THR A 288 -16.85 17.87 -0.98
N GLU A 289 -15.56 18.23 -0.93
CA GLU A 289 -14.47 17.25 -0.85
C GLU A 289 -14.53 16.42 0.43
N ASP A 290 -15.06 16.98 1.52
CA ASP A 290 -15.24 16.28 2.80
C ASP A 290 -16.38 15.25 2.80
N GLN A 291 -17.28 15.33 1.83
CA GLN A 291 -18.34 14.34 1.61
C GLN A 291 -17.91 13.18 0.71
N ILE A 292 -16.78 13.32 -0.02
CA ILE A 292 -16.32 12.32 -1.01
C ILE A 292 -15.24 11.45 -0.43
N PHE A 293 -15.48 10.14 -0.32
CA PHE A 293 -14.58 9.12 0.18
C PHE A 293 -14.12 8.24 -0.99
N ARG A 294 -12.98 8.58 -1.64
CA ARG A 294 -12.42 7.79 -2.76
C ARG A 294 -11.61 6.64 -2.20
N ILE A 295 -12.08 5.43 -2.44
CA ILE A 295 -11.54 4.21 -1.85
C ILE A 295 -10.38 3.64 -2.66
N ASP A 296 -9.27 3.37 -1.99
CA ASP A 296 -8.25 2.40 -2.41
C ASP A 296 -8.13 1.36 -1.29
N HIS A 297 -8.66 0.16 -1.53
CA HIS A 297 -8.72 -0.86 -0.49
C HIS A 297 -7.36 -1.34 0.04
N TYR A 298 -6.25 -1.06 -0.68
CA TYR A 298 -4.90 -1.33 -0.15
C TYR A 298 -4.52 -0.39 0.99
N LEU A 299 -5.06 0.83 1.05
CA LEU A 299 -4.86 1.74 2.18
C LEU A 299 -5.50 1.22 3.47
N GLY A 300 -6.57 0.41 3.38
CA GLY A 300 -7.19 -0.26 4.52
C GLY A 300 -6.56 -1.59 4.92
N LYS A 301 -5.42 -1.99 4.30
CA LYS A 301 -4.68 -3.19 4.71
C LYS A 301 -3.87 -2.92 5.98
N GLU A 302 -3.91 -3.83 6.94
CA GLU A 302 -3.27 -3.72 8.25
C GLU A 302 -1.79 -3.29 8.14
N LEU A 303 -0.97 -3.97 7.35
CA LEU A 303 0.45 -3.65 7.22
C LEU A 303 0.72 -2.40 6.38
N VAL A 304 -0.24 -1.90 5.61
CA VAL A 304 -0.12 -0.60 4.93
C VAL A 304 -0.37 0.53 5.93
N GLU A 305 -1.38 0.44 6.77
CA GLU A 305 -1.61 1.38 7.86
C GLU A 305 -0.44 1.38 8.85
N ASN A 306 0.07 0.19 9.18
CA ASN A 306 1.22 0.02 10.08
C ASN A 306 2.52 0.65 9.59
N LEU A 307 2.66 1.05 8.31
CA LEU A 307 3.85 1.77 7.83
C LEU A 307 4.12 3.05 8.61
N SER A 308 3.08 3.78 8.97
CA SER A 308 3.18 5.00 9.76
C SER A 308 3.63 4.70 11.20
N VAL A 309 3.05 3.68 11.83
CA VAL A 309 3.43 3.22 13.17
C VAL A 309 4.87 2.72 13.19
N LEU A 310 5.23 1.83 12.26
CA LEU A 310 6.58 1.28 12.17
C LEU A 310 7.63 2.37 12.09
N ARG A 311 7.36 3.39 11.30
CA ARG A 311 8.31 4.46 11.03
C ARG A 311 8.29 5.56 12.11
N PHE A 312 7.13 6.04 12.52
CA PHE A 312 7.03 7.24 13.35
C PHE A 312 7.01 6.97 14.86
N SER A 313 6.84 5.70 15.27
CA SER A 313 6.88 5.32 16.69
C SER A 313 8.14 4.55 17.09
N ASN A 314 9.04 4.23 16.15
CA ASN A 314 10.25 3.44 16.44
C ASN A 314 11.52 4.18 16.05
N LEU A 315 12.28 4.61 17.05
CA LEU A 315 13.54 5.32 16.87
C LEU A 315 14.56 4.54 16.01
N VAL A 316 14.53 3.22 16.02
CA VAL A 316 15.42 2.38 15.23
C VAL A 316 15.20 2.51 13.72
N PHE A 317 14.01 2.91 13.27
CA PHE A 317 13.70 3.02 11.85
C PHE A 317 13.78 4.45 11.31
N GLU A 318 13.35 5.48 12.06
CA GLU A 318 13.27 6.85 11.54
C GLU A 318 14.60 7.38 10.97
N PRO A 319 15.76 7.26 11.65
CA PRO A 319 17.03 7.71 11.09
C PRO A 319 17.45 6.98 9.83
N LEU A 320 17.07 5.70 9.72
CA LEU A 320 17.42 4.84 8.58
C LEU A 320 16.55 5.12 7.34
N TRP A 321 15.44 5.84 7.47
CA TRP A 321 14.44 6.02 6.42
C TRP A 321 14.79 7.16 5.46
N SER A 322 15.98 7.03 4.83
CA SER A 322 16.49 8.05 3.92
C SER A 322 17.51 7.49 2.91
N ARG A 323 17.82 8.28 1.88
CA ARG A 323 18.85 8.00 0.88
C ARG A 323 20.24 7.70 1.44
N GLN A 324 20.52 8.11 2.68
CA GLN A 324 21.80 7.83 3.33
C GLN A 324 21.95 6.34 3.67
N TYR A 325 20.88 5.67 4.02
CA TYR A 325 20.88 4.28 4.47
C TYR A 325 20.15 3.32 3.54
N ILE A 326 19.11 3.79 2.83
CA ILE A 326 18.36 2.97 1.89
C ILE A 326 19.02 3.01 0.51
N ARG A 327 19.26 1.82 -0.06
CA ARG A 327 19.83 1.63 -1.40
C ARG A 327 18.75 1.65 -2.47
N ASN A 328 17.66 0.93 -2.24
CA ASN A 328 16.49 0.88 -3.10
C ASN A 328 15.25 0.41 -2.33
N VAL A 329 14.09 0.65 -2.90
CA VAL A 329 12.81 0.15 -2.41
C VAL A 329 12.10 -0.58 -3.55
N GLN A 330 11.53 -1.76 -3.27
CA GLN A 330 10.75 -2.53 -4.23
C GLN A 330 9.31 -2.66 -3.70
N LEU A 331 8.34 -2.31 -4.53
CA LEU A 331 6.93 -2.55 -4.26
C LEU A 331 6.44 -3.58 -5.28
N ILE A 332 6.11 -4.76 -4.80
CA ILE A 332 5.80 -5.92 -5.65
C ILE A 332 4.35 -6.32 -5.42
N PHE A 333 3.61 -6.42 -6.52
CA PHE A 333 2.26 -6.95 -6.57
C PHE A 333 2.21 -8.08 -7.60
N SER A 334 1.90 -9.28 -7.16
CA SER A 334 1.92 -10.49 -7.98
C SER A 334 0.62 -11.26 -7.82
N GLU A 335 0.00 -11.62 -8.92
CA GLU A 335 -1.15 -12.53 -8.98
C GLU A 335 -0.74 -13.78 -9.77
N ASP A 336 -1.05 -14.95 -9.24
CA ASP A 336 -0.75 -16.26 -9.83
C ASP A 336 -1.82 -16.74 -10.81
N PHE A 337 -2.87 -15.95 -10.98
CA PHE A 337 -3.97 -16.16 -11.93
C PHE A 337 -4.01 -15.06 -13.00
N GLY A 338 -4.68 -15.34 -14.11
CA GLY A 338 -4.87 -14.42 -15.23
C GLY A 338 -6.03 -13.45 -15.03
N THR A 339 -6.78 -13.17 -16.11
CA THR A 339 -7.98 -12.31 -16.08
C THR A 339 -9.27 -13.08 -15.79
N GLU A 340 -9.28 -14.39 -16.02
CA GLU A 340 -10.32 -15.35 -15.66
C GLU A 340 -11.76 -14.88 -15.96
N GLY A 341 -12.05 -14.64 -17.25
CA GLY A 341 -13.37 -14.19 -17.72
C GLY A 341 -13.68 -12.70 -17.50
N ARG A 342 -12.73 -11.93 -16.96
CA ARG A 342 -12.82 -10.47 -16.83
C ARG A 342 -11.92 -9.72 -17.83
N GLY A 343 -11.44 -10.42 -18.85
CA GLY A 343 -10.51 -9.90 -19.86
C GLY A 343 -11.03 -8.63 -20.53
N GLY A 344 -12.25 -8.61 -21.00
CA GLY A 344 -12.83 -7.46 -21.68
C GLY A 344 -12.98 -6.19 -20.81
N TYR A 345 -13.13 -6.32 -19.49
CA TYR A 345 -13.02 -5.20 -18.57
C TYR A 345 -11.57 -4.76 -18.41
N PHE A 346 -10.68 -5.72 -18.15
CA PHE A 346 -9.26 -5.46 -17.91
C PHE A 346 -8.57 -4.86 -19.13
N ASP A 347 -8.98 -5.25 -20.33
CA ASP A 347 -8.43 -4.77 -21.61
C ASP A 347 -8.55 -3.26 -21.80
N LYS A 348 -9.57 -2.67 -21.19
CA LYS A 348 -9.78 -1.21 -21.21
C LYS A 348 -8.85 -0.43 -20.31
N TYR A 349 -8.21 -1.08 -19.32
CA TYR A 349 -7.41 -0.41 -18.30
C TYR A 349 -5.94 -0.85 -18.31
N GLY A 350 -5.66 -2.15 -18.39
CA GLY A 350 -4.34 -2.72 -18.26
C GLY A 350 -3.76 -2.60 -16.84
N ILE A 351 -2.67 -3.31 -16.58
CA ILE A 351 -2.08 -3.45 -15.23
C ILE A 351 -1.61 -2.12 -14.64
N ILE A 352 -1.16 -1.17 -15.47
CA ILE A 352 -0.66 0.12 -15.00
C ILE A 352 -1.79 0.92 -14.35
N ARG A 353 -2.96 1.01 -15.02
CA ARG A 353 -4.14 1.72 -14.49
C ARG A 353 -4.84 0.92 -13.38
N ASP A 354 -4.78 -0.42 -13.45
CA ASP A 354 -5.49 -1.26 -12.48
C ASP A 354 -4.77 -1.34 -11.14
N ILE A 355 -3.43 -1.36 -11.13
CA ILE A 355 -2.61 -1.63 -9.93
C ILE A 355 -1.57 -0.55 -9.64
N MET A 356 -0.79 -0.08 -10.64
CA MET A 356 0.38 0.75 -10.36
C MET A 356 0.02 2.19 -9.99
N GLN A 357 -0.88 2.81 -10.75
CA GLN A 357 -1.28 4.21 -10.60
C GLN A 357 -2.06 4.46 -9.30
N ASN A 358 -2.67 3.43 -8.75
CA ASN A 358 -3.44 3.45 -7.50
C ASN A 358 -2.69 2.73 -6.36
N HIS A 359 -2.93 1.45 -6.15
CA HIS A 359 -2.46 0.69 -4.99
C HIS A 359 -0.96 0.87 -4.72
N LEU A 360 -0.08 0.61 -5.71
CA LEU A 360 1.36 0.71 -5.49
C LEU A 360 1.81 2.14 -5.24
N LEU A 361 1.24 3.10 -5.97
CA LEU A 361 1.61 4.51 -5.81
C LEU A 361 1.13 5.08 -4.46
N GLN A 362 -0.05 4.69 -3.99
CA GLN A 362 -0.56 5.09 -2.68
C GLN A 362 0.28 4.52 -1.53
N ILE A 363 0.66 3.23 -1.63
CA ILE A 363 1.59 2.60 -0.67
C ILE A 363 2.94 3.32 -0.70
N LEU A 364 3.47 3.63 -1.89
CA LEU A 364 4.72 4.36 -2.04
C LEU A 364 4.64 5.74 -1.41
N ALA A 365 3.55 6.48 -1.58
CA ALA A 365 3.37 7.80 -0.99
C ALA A 365 3.38 7.74 0.54
N LEU A 366 2.68 6.79 1.16
CA LEU A 366 2.73 6.55 2.61
C LEU A 366 4.12 6.14 3.09
N PHE A 367 4.78 5.26 2.34
CA PHE A 367 6.13 4.81 2.66
C PHE A 367 7.14 5.97 2.65
N ALA A 368 7.04 6.86 1.67
CA ALA A 368 8.06 7.88 1.39
C ALA A 368 7.77 9.26 1.99
N MET A 369 6.57 9.50 2.54
CA MET A 369 6.18 10.82 3.07
C MET A 369 7.06 11.26 4.25
N GLU A 370 7.16 12.56 4.51
CA GLU A 370 7.73 13.08 5.74
C GLU A 370 6.79 12.82 6.93
N THR A 371 7.34 12.96 8.14
CA THR A 371 6.51 12.84 9.36
C THR A 371 5.45 13.93 9.35
N PRO A 372 4.16 13.61 9.37
CA PRO A 372 3.10 14.60 9.43
C PRO A 372 3.12 15.34 10.77
N ILE A 373 2.52 16.53 10.82
CA ILE A 373 2.44 17.36 12.04
C ILE A 373 1.57 16.67 13.08
N SER A 374 0.52 15.97 12.64
CA SER A 374 -0.40 15.20 13.49
C SER A 374 -0.92 13.96 12.75
N LEU A 375 -1.72 13.15 13.42
CA LEU A 375 -2.43 12.02 12.79
C LEU A 375 -3.74 12.47 12.11
N ASP A 376 -4.02 13.77 12.04
CA ASP A 376 -5.15 14.29 11.28
C ASP A 376 -5.07 13.92 9.80
N ALA A 377 -6.22 13.66 9.21
CA ALA A 377 -6.32 13.21 7.83
C ALA A 377 -5.69 14.19 6.83
N GLU A 378 -5.84 15.50 7.06
CA GLU A 378 -5.30 16.51 6.16
C GLU A 378 -3.77 16.59 6.24
N ASP A 379 -3.19 16.47 7.43
CA ASP A 379 -1.73 16.48 7.62
C ASP A 379 -1.08 15.27 6.92
N ILE A 380 -1.64 14.08 7.08
CA ILE A 380 -1.16 12.87 6.41
C ILE A 380 -1.28 13.01 4.88
N ARG A 381 -2.44 13.46 4.37
CA ARG A 381 -2.67 13.62 2.93
C ARG A 381 -1.80 14.72 2.33
N ASN A 382 -1.51 15.78 3.08
CA ASN A 382 -0.57 16.82 2.64
C ASN A 382 0.84 16.27 2.41
N GLU A 383 1.34 15.42 3.32
CA GLU A 383 2.65 14.80 3.15
C GLU A 383 2.68 13.82 1.97
N LYS A 384 1.61 13.04 1.75
CA LYS A 384 1.48 12.18 0.57
C LYS A 384 1.53 12.98 -0.74
N VAL A 385 0.81 14.10 -0.81
CA VAL A 385 0.81 14.99 -1.99
C VAL A 385 2.21 15.56 -2.27
N LYS A 386 2.96 15.94 -1.24
CA LYS A 386 4.35 16.40 -1.42
C LYS A 386 5.22 15.34 -2.10
N VAL A 387 5.11 14.08 -1.67
CA VAL A 387 5.81 12.97 -2.32
C VAL A 387 5.42 12.87 -3.78
N LEU A 388 4.12 12.75 -4.07
CA LEU A 388 3.63 12.57 -5.44
C LEU A 388 4.05 13.70 -6.38
N ARG A 389 4.02 14.96 -5.91
CA ARG A 389 4.45 16.12 -6.68
C ARG A 389 5.97 16.22 -6.85
N SER A 390 6.75 15.55 -6.01
CA SER A 390 8.20 15.44 -6.14
C SER A 390 8.64 14.28 -7.03
N MET A 391 7.71 13.47 -7.55
CA MET A 391 8.04 12.36 -8.45
C MET A 391 8.19 12.83 -9.88
N ARG A 392 9.19 12.28 -10.58
CA ARG A 392 9.34 12.48 -12.02
C ARG A 392 8.25 11.77 -12.79
N THR A 393 7.82 12.37 -13.89
CA THR A 393 6.96 11.68 -14.88
C THR A 393 7.69 10.49 -15.46
N LEU A 394 7.00 9.36 -15.57
CA LEU A 394 7.56 8.15 -16.15
C LEU A 394 7.77 8.28 -17.65
N GLN A 395 8.91 7.79 -18.11
CA GLN A 395 9.28 7.68 -19.52
C GLN A 395 9.30 6.20 -19.94
N ILE A 396 9.19 5.91 -21.22
CA ILE A 396 9.27 4.52 -21.74
C ILE A 396 10.57 3.82 -21.31
N ALA A 397 11.70 4.56 -21.26
CA ALA A 397 12.99 4.01 -20.84
C ALA A 397 13.06 3.53 -19.38
N ASP A 398 12.09 3.91 -18.57
CA ASP A 398 12.00 3.57 -17.14
C ASP A 398 10.96 2.48 -16.87
N VAL A 399 10.32 1.93 -17.94
CA VAL A 399 9.22 0.98 -17.81
C VAL A 399 9.40 -0.20 -18.74
N VAL A 400 9.04 -1.38 -18.26
CA VAL A 400 8.89 -2.60 -19.06
C VAL A 400 7.45 -3.06 -18.94
N ILE A 401 6.80 -3.27 -20.06
CA ILE A 401 5.44 -3.83 -20.12
C ILE A 401 5.49 -5.26 -20.65
N GLY A 402 4.60 -6.11 -20.13
CA GLY A 402 4.51 -7.51 -20.55
C GLY A 402 3.07 -8.00 -20.67
N GLN A 403 2.89 -9.08 -21.44
CA GLN A 403 1.61 -9.76 -21.58
C GLN A 403 1.83 -11.27 -21.43
N TYR A 404 1.01 -11.96 -20.64
CA TYR A 404 1.18 -13.40 -20.48
C TYR A 404 0.69 -14.17 -21.71
N LYS A 405 1.49 -15.16 -22.10
CA LYS A 405 1.14 -16.14 -23.13
C LYS A 405 0.88 -17.51 -22.52
N GLY A 406 0.13 -18.33 -23.23
CA GLY A 406 -0.16 -19.69 -22.84
C GLY A 406 1.11 -20.50 -22.55
N HIS A 407 1.01 -21.37 -21.57
CA HIS A 407 2.10 -22.26 -21.16
C HIS A 407 1.56 -23.60 -20.71
N SER A 408 2.27 -24.68 -21.07
CA SER A 408 1.96 -26.01 -20.58
C SER A 408 2.99 -26.40 -19.51
N LYS A 409 2.52 -26.76 -18.31
CA LYS A 409 3.36 -27.14 -17.17
C LYS A 409 2.72 -28.32 -16.44
N GLY A 410 3.48 -29.41 -16.29
CA GLY A 410 3.01 -30.58 -15.51
C GLY A 410 1.80 -31.29 -16.09
N GLY A 411 1.52 -31.15 -17.41
CA GLY A 411 0.34 -31.72 -18.05
C GLY A 411 -0.89 -30.79 -18.04
N GLU A 412 -0.84 -29.67 -17.34
CA GLU A 412 -1.88 -28.64 -17.36
C GLU A 412 -1.55 -27.59 -18.41
N SER A 413 -2.55 -27.15 -19.17
CA SER A 413 -2.44 -26.08 -20.17
C SER A 413 -3.07 -24.81 -19.63
N TYR A 414 -2.30 -23.74 -19.58
CA TYR A 414 -2.73 -22.41 -19.17
C TYR A 414 -2.94 -21.53 -20.39
N PRO A 415 -4.05 -20.75 -20.45
CA PRO A 415 -4.37 -19.92 -21.61
C PRO A 415 -3.48 -18.69 -21.73
N SER A 416 -3.38 -18.15 -22.96
CA SER A 416 -2.87 -16.80 -23.21
C SER A 416 -3.91 -15.74 -22.78
N TYR A 417 -3.45 -14.52 -22.62
CA TYR A 417 -4.34 -13.38 -22.35
C TYR A 417 -5.39 -13.19 -23.47
N THR A 418 -4.96 -13.34 -24.72
CA THR A 418 -5.82 -13.19 -25.90
C THR A 418 -6.70 -14.42 -26.20
N ASP A 419 -6.57 -15.49 -25.43
CA ASP A 419 -7.50 -16.64 -25.54
C ASP A 419 -8.84 -16.38 -24.83
N ASP A 420 -8.93 -15.32 -23.99
CA ASP A 420 -10.21 -14.88 -23.42
C ASP A 420 -11.10 -14.30 -24.54
N PRO A 421 -12.30 -14.87 -24.77
CA PRO A 421 -13.17 -14.45 -25.90
C PRO A 421 -13.66 -13.00 -25.80
N THR A 422 -13.51 -12.37 -24.65
CA THR A 422 -13.87 -10.95 -24.44
C THR A 422 -12.72 -9.98 -24.73
N VAL A 423 -11.51 -10.50 -25.07
CA VAL A 423 -10.31 -9.73 -25.40
C VAL A 423 -10.06 -9.78 -26.91
N PRO A 424 -9.76 -8.63 -27.55
CA PRO A 424 -9.33 -8.64 -28.95
C PRO A 424 -8.06 -9.46 -29.18
N ASN A 425 -8.01 -10.24 -30.26
CA ASN A 425 -6.88 -11.10 -30.58
C ASN A 425 -5.56 -10.32 -30.79
N ASP A 426 -5.65 -9.06 -31.18
CA ASP A 426 -4.53 -8.15 -31.40
C ASP A 426 -4.29 -7.17 -30.24
N SER A 427 -4.85 -7.46 -29.08
CA SER A 427 -4.71 -6.62 -27.90
C SER A 427 -3.25 -6.47 -27.47
N LEU A 428 -2.83 -5.22 -27.31
CA LEU A 428 -1.53 -4.82 -26.75
C LEU A 428 -1.61 -4.45 -25.27
N THR A 429 -2.72 -4.73 -24.62
CA THR A 429 -2.94 -4.37 -23.20
C THR A 429 -1.95 -5.10 -22.29
N PRO A 430 -1.14 -4.40 -21.50
CA PRO A 430 -0.18 -5.02 -20.61
C PRO A 430 -0.85 -5.68 -19.41
N THR A 431 -0.52 -6.96 -19.19
CA THR A 431 -0.89 -7.73 -18.00
C THR A 431 0.21 -7.75 -16.94
N PHE A 432 1.36 -7.20 -17.29
CA PHE A 432 2.53 -6.99 -16.44
C PHE A 432 3.14 -5.63 -16.72
N ALA A 433 3.62 -4.97 -15.65
CA ALA A 433 4.51 -3.82 -15.81
C ALA A 433 5.53 -3.79 -14.67
N ALA A 434 6.73 -3.33 -14.99
CA ALA A 434 7.77 -2.97 -14.03
C ALA A 434 8.23 -1.55 -14.35
N ALA A 435 8.38 -0.71 -13.32
CA ALA A 435 8.79 0.69 -13.49
C ALA A 435 9.81 1.10 -12.45
N ALA A 436 10.77 1.96 -12.82
CA ALA A 436 11.68 2.62 -11.92
C ALA A 436 11.23 4.08 -11.72
N VAL A 437 10.90 4.44 -10.49
CA VAL A 437 10.39 5.75 -10.12
C VAL A 437 11.38 6.45 -9.21
N PHE A 438 11.49 7.77 -9.33
CA PHE A 438 12.38 8.61 -8.52
C PHE A 438 11.61 9.74 -7.87
N ILE A 439 12.03 10.10 -6.66
CA ILE A 439 11.44 11.19 -5.87
C ILE A 439 12.52 12.26 -5.67
N ASP A 440 12.34 13.42 -6.28
CA ASP A 440 13.30 14.52 -6.28
C ASP A 440 13.11 15.39 -5.03
N ASN A 441 13.53 14.86 -3.89
CA ASN A 441 13.58 15.60 -2.63
C ASN A 441 14.83 15.21 -1.81
N SER A 442 15.11 15.95 -0.74
CA SER A 442 16.31 15.75 0.07
C SER A 442 16.40 14.37 0.71
N ARG A 443 15.26 13.73 1.02
CA ARG A 443 15.20 12.41 1.65
C ARG A 443 15.50 11.28 0.66
N TRP A 444 15.06 11.39 -0.60
CA TRP A 444 15.01 10.26 -1.54
C TRP A 444 15.82 10.46 -2.82
N ASP A 445 16.40 11.64 -3.06
CA ASP A 445 17.17 11.89 -4.29
C ASP A 445 18.19 10.79 -4.57
N GLY A 446 18.12 10.20 -5.77
CA GLY A 446 18.98 9.12 -6.23
C GLY A 446 18.63 7.71 -5.72
N VAL A 447 17.56 7.54 -4.94
CA VAL A 447 17.06 6.21 -4.53
C VAL A 447 16.06 5.70 -5.57
N PRO A 448 16.31 4.57 -6.25
CA PRO A 448 15.33 3.96 -7.15
C PRO A 448 14.22 3.26 -6.34
N PHE A 449 12.97 3.61 -6.66
CA PHE A 449 11.78 2.89 -6.23
C PHE A 449 11.32 2.01 -7.41
N LEU A 450 11.39 0.70 -7.24
CA LEU A 450 11.03 -0.26 -8.28
C LEU A 450 9.62 -0.79 -8.03
N LEU A 451 8.70 -0.47 -8.91
CA LEU A 451 7.33 -0.96 -8.90
C LEU A 451 7.23 -2.18 -9.82
N LYS A 452 6.60 -3.25 -9.37
CA LYS A 452 6.28 -4.43 -10.19
C LYS A 452 4.84 -4.86 -9.93
N ALA A 453 4.06 -4.98 -10.99
CA ALA A 453 2.70 -5.52 -10.95
C ALA A 453 2.50 -6.51 -12.09
N GLY A 454 1.87 -7.65 -11.83
CA GLY A 454 1.61 -8.62 -12.89
C GLY A 454 0.60 -9.69 -12.53
N LYS A 455 -0.07 -10.20 -13.57
CA LYS A 455 -0.98 -11.34 -13.53
C LYS A 455 -0.30 -12.59 -14.10
N ALA A 456 -0.87 -13.75 -13.81
CA ALA A 456 -0.34 -15.04 -14.30
C ALA A 456 1.15 -15.22 -13.97
N LEU A 457 1.57 -14.79 -12.80
CA LEU A 457 2.93 -14.95 -12.28
C LEU A 457 3.04 -16.25 -11.46
N HIS A 458 4.25 -16.58 -11.02
CA HIS A 458 4.54 -17.82 -10.30
C HIS A 458 4.05 -17.86 -8.85
N TYR A 459 3.65 -16.71 -8.29
CA TYR A 459 3.26 -16.58 -6.89
C TYR A 459 2.28 -15.41 -6.72
N LYS A 460 1.33 -15.56 -5.77
CA LYS A 460 0.39 -14.50 -5.37
C LYS A 460 0.91 -13.78 -4.12
N GLY A 461 1.04 -12.47 -4.21
CA GLY A 461 1.45 -11.70 -3.03
C GLY A 461 1.64 -10.21 -3.30
N ALA A 462 1.66 -9.45 -2.21
CA ALA A 462 2.01 -8.04 -2.21
C ALA A 462 3.00 -7.78 -1.08
N GLU A 463 4.14 -7.15 -1.41
CA GLU A 463 5.17 -6.84 -0.42
C GLU A 463 5.97 -5.59 -0.76
N ILE A 464 6.50 -4.98 0.28
CA ILE A 464 7.45 -3.87 0.22
C ILE A 464 8.78 -4.40 0.69
N ARG A 465 9.84 -4.20 -0.11
CA ARG A 465 11.21 -4.57 0.24
C ARG A 465 12.09 -3.34 0.29
N VAL A 466 12.75 -3.15 1.39
CA VAL A 466 13.66 -2.03 1.64
C VAL A 466 15.06 -2.59 1.77
N GLN A 467 15.92 -2.37 0.78
CA GLN A 467 17.31 -2.79 0.83
C GLN A 467 18.19 -1.66 1.35
N PHE A 468 18.93 -1.97 2.41
CA PHE A 468 19.84 -1.01 3.01
C PHE A 468 21.18 -0.97 2.29
N ARG A 469 21.90 0.13 2.45
CA ARG A 469 23.28 0.26 1.97
C ARG A 469 24.21 -0.65 2.77
N HIS A 470 25.35 -0.99 2.19
CA HIS A 470 26.36 -1.75 2.88
C HIS A 470 26.99 -0.95 4.03
N VAL A 471 27.38 -1.66 5.09
CA VAL A 471 28.15 -1.06 6.17
C VAL A 471 29.48 -0.53 5.62
N PRO A 472 29.77 0.78 5.75
CA PRO A 472 31.07 1.32 5.33
C PRO A 472 32.22 0.62 6.06
N GLY A 473 33.27 0.26 5.30
CA GLY A 473 34.43 -0.41 5.88
C GLY A 473 34.17 -1.83 6.42
N ASN A 474 33.14 -2.52 5.95
CA ASN A 474 32.77 -3.85 6.43
C ASN A 474 33.98 -4.80 6.49
N LEU A 475 34.39 -5.17 7.72
CA LEU A 475 35.57 -6.01 7.99
C LEU A 475 35.44 -7.43 7.43
N TYR A 476 34.21 -7.96 7.43
CA TYR A 476 33.93 -9.33 6.98
C TYR A 476 34.04 -9.48 5.47
N ARG A 477 33.82 -8.42 4.73
CA ARG A 477 34.03 -8.39 3.26
C ARG A 477 35.47 -8.68 2.89
N ARG A 478 36.42 -8.05 3.58
CA ARG A 478 37.85 -8.17 3.27
C ARG A 478 38.42 -9.52 3.68
N ASN A 479 37.95 -10.08 4.79
CA ASN A 479 38.59 -11.23 5.44
C ASN A 479 37.93 -12.57 5.09
N ILE A 480 36.67 -12.60 4.67
CA ILE A 480 35.92 -13.84 4.48
C ILE A 480 35.37 -13.95 3.04
N GLY A 481 35.61 -12.95 2.18
CA GLY A 481 35.20 -13.01 0.76
C GLY A 481 33.67 -13.00 0.56
N ILE A 482 32.91 -12.35 1.46
CA ILE A 482 31.46 -12.35 1.44
C ILE A 482 30.94 -11.59 0.21
N ASP A 483 30.05 -12.25 -0.53
CA ASP A 483 29.26 -11.62 -1.59
C ASP A 483 28.28 -10.63 -0.94
N LEU A 484 28.56 -9.33 -1.07
CA LEU A 484 27.74 -8.28 -0.46
C LEU A 484 26.31 -8.24 -0.99
N ASP A 485 26.11 -8.62 -2.26
CA ASP A 485 24.77 -8.56 -2.85
C ASP A 485 23.86 -9.65 -2.28
N LYS A 486 24.43 -10.76 -1.83
CA LYS A 486 23.70 -11.82 -1.11
C LYS A 486 23.48 -11.51 0.36
N ASN A 487 24.32 -10.67 0.96
CA ASN A 487 24.32 -10.39 2.41
C ASN A 487 23.89 -8.95 2.75
N THR A 488 23.11 -8.33 1.89
CA THR A 488 22.51 -7.00 2.14
C THR A 488 21.42 -7.12 3.21
N ASN A 489 21.43 -6.23 4.20
CA ASN A 489 20.30 -6.13 5.11
C ASN A 489 19.07 -5.66 4.36
N GLU A 490 17.94 -6.29 4.64
CA GLU A 490 16.67 -6.02 3.96
C GLU A 490 15.52 -6.08 4.97
N LEU A 491 14.68 -5.05 4.96
CA LEU A 491 13.39 -5.08 5.63
C LEU A 491 12.32 -5.47 4.60
N VAL A 492 11.55 -6.50 4.89
CA VAL A 492 10.45 -6.96 4.05
C VAL A 492 9.16 -6.83 4.83
N ILE A 493 8.19 -6.13 4.26
CA ILE A 493 6.84 -5.97 4.79
C ILE A 493 5.90 -6.69 3.82
N ARG A 494 5.43 -7.88 4.21
CA ARG A 494 4.52 -8.70 3.43
C ARG A 494 3.09 -8.30 3.75
N VAL A 495 2.45 -7.58 2.83
CA VAL A 495 1.09 -7.05 2.99
C VAL A 495 0.04 -8.16 2.84
N GLN A 496 0.32 -9.17 1.99
CA GLN A 496 -0.51 -10.37 1.75
C GLN A 496 0.25 -11.41 0.92
N PRO A 497 -0.09 -12.73 1.01
CA PRO A 497 -0.85 -13.36 2.09
C PRO A 497 0.04 -13.49 3.34
N ASN A 498 -0.54 -13.92 4.46
CA ASN A 498 0.18 -14.19 5.70
C ASN A 498 1.04 -12.99 6.13
N GLU A 499 0.38 -11.94 6.57
CA GLU A 499 0.94 -10.66 6.96
C GLU A 499 2.15 -10.82 7.88
N ALA A 500 3.28 -10.19 7.51
CA ALA A 500 4.52 -10.35 8.25
C ALA A 500 5.52 -9.22 8.01
N ILE A 501 6.40 -9.00 8.99
CA ILE A 501 7.55 -8.11 8.88
C ILE A 501 8.81 -8.92 9.14
N TYR A 502 9.77 -8.89 8.20
CA TYR A 502 11.05 -9.58 8.32
C TYR A 502 12.19 -8.58 8.22
N LEU A 503 13.15 -8.66 9.14
CA LEU A 503 14.41 -7.95 9.03
C LEU A 503 15.53 -8.98 8.82
N LYS A 504 16.11 -8.99 7.62
CA LYS A 504 17.26 -9.85 7.29
C LYS A 504 18.55 -9.23 7.80
N ILE A 505 19.27 -9.97 8.61
CA ILE A 505 20.57 -9.58 9.19
C ILE A 505 21.62 -10.65 8.95
N ASN A 506 22.88 -10.23 8.95
CA ASN A 506 24.01 -11.16 8.94
C ASN A 506 24.31 -11.63 10.35
N ASN A 507 24.45 -12.92 10.52
CA ASN A 507 24.66 -13.56 11.80
C ASN A 507 25.87 -14.53 11.75
N LYS A 508 26.58 -14.68 12.85
CA LYS A 508 27.61 -15.71 12.94
C LYS A 508 26.96 -17.07 13.19
N VAL A 509 27.28 -18.06 12.36
CA VAL A 509 26.87 -19.44 12.62
C VAL A 509 27.54 -19.94 13.90
N PRO A 510 26.80 -20.56 14.83
CA PRO A 510 27.40 -21.16 16.04
C PRO A 510 28.53 -22.13 15.71
N GLY A 511 29.60 -22.11 16.53
CA GLY A 511 30.77 -22.94 16.38
C GLY A 511 32.08 -22.14 16.50
N LEU A 512 33.23 -22.83 16.39
CA LEU A 512 34.57 -22.25 16.56
C LEU A 512 35.04 -21.45 15.34
N GLY A 513 34.45 -21.69 14.18
CA GLY A 513 34.74 -20.96 12.93
C GLY A 513 33.99 -19.63 12.80
N MET A 514 34.42 -18.77 11.86
CA MET A 514 33.85 -17.47 11.59
C MET A 514 33.00 -17.52 10.28
N ARG A 515 32.03 -18.45 10.23
CA ARG A 515 31.06 -18.49 9.11
C ARG A 515 29.89 -17.58 9.40
N LEU A 516 29.52 -16.76 8.42
CA LEU A 516 28.32 -15.93 8.48
C LEU A 516 27.18 -16.58 7.69
N ASP A 517 25.97 -16.30 8.14
CA ASP A 517 24.71 -16.68 7.50
C ASP A 517 23.70 -15.54 7.60
N ASN A 518 22.70 -15.57 6.72
CA ASN A 518 21.58 -14.63 6.80
C ASN A 518 20.51 -15.22 7.72
N SER A 519 20.11 -14.44 8.72
CA SER A 519 19.03 -14.77 9.63
C SER A 519 17.89 -13.76 9.52
N ASN A 520 16.67 -14.22 9.73
CA ASN A 520 15.48 -13.37 9.75
C ASN A 520 15.07 -13.11 11.20
N LEU A 521 14.93 -11.83 11.56
CA LEU A 521 14.12 -11.42 12.70
C LEU A 521 12.71 -11.19 12.17
N ASN A 522 11.74 -11.99 12.59
CA ASN A 522 10.41 -11.97 12.02
C ASN A 522 9.32 -11.67 13.04
N LEU A 523 8.34 -10.89 12.59
CA LEU A 523 7.06 -10.72 13.23
C LEU A 523 6.00 -11.32 12.29
N LEU A 524 5.50 -12.49 12.64
CA LEU A 524 4.38 -13.13 11.95
C LEU A 524 3.09 -12.75 12.67
N TYR A 525 2.19 -12.05 11.99
CA TYR A 525 0.95 -11.58 12.60
C TYR A 525 0.05 -12.72 13.05
N SER A 526 -0.09 -13.77 12.24
CA SER A 526 -0.88 -14.96 12.58
C SER A 526 -0.37 -15.73 13.82
N THR A 527 0.92 -15.61 14.14
CA THR A 527 1.52 -16.26 15.31
C THR A 527 1.47 -15.35 16.54
N LYS A 528 1.69 -14.03 16.33
CA LYS A 528 1.77 -13.06 17.43
C LYS A 528 0.38 -12.65 17.93
N TYR A 529 -0.58 -12.49 17.01
CA TYR A 529 -1.92 -12.01 17.34
C TYR A 529 -2.95 -13.11 17.06
N PRO A 530 -3.71 -13.56 18.07
CA PRO A 530 -4.73 -14.61 17.89
C PRO A 530 -6.01 -14.10 17.21
N THR A 531 -6.15 -12.78 17.09
CA THR A 531 -7.30 -12.14 16.45
C THR A 531 -7.19 -12.17 14.93
N GLU A 532 -8.30 -12.42 14.26
CA GLU A 532 -8.38 -12.32 12.81
C GLU A 532 -8.17 -10.87 12.37
N ILE A 533 -7.32 -10.66 11.37
CA ILE A 533 -7.08 -9.33 10.79
C ILE A 533 -8.33 -8.90 10.02
N PRO A 534 -8.92 -7.72 10.31
CA PRO A 534 -10.09 -7.23 9.59
C PRO A 534 -9.84 -7.10 8.08
N ASP A 535 -10.87 -7.33 7.27
CA ASP A 535 -10.79 -7.04 5.84
C ASP A 535 -10.65 -5.52 5.62
N ALA A 536 -9.91 -5.13 4.61
CA ALA A 536 -9.70 -3.72 4.26
C ALA A 536 -11.01 -2.93 4.08
N TYR A 537 -12.08 -3.58 3.62
CA TYR A 537 -13.39 -2.95 3.48
C TYR A 537 -14.07 -2.70 4.83
N GLU A 538 -13.84 -3.55 5.83
CA GLU A 538 -14.32 -3.33 7.21
C GLU A 538 -13.72 -2.04 7.76
N ARG A 539 -12.40 -1.88 7.65
CA ARG A 539 -11.70 -0.68 8.08
C ARG A 539 -12.22 0.58 7.39
N LEU A 540 -12.30 0.57 6.07
CA LEU A 540 -12.68 1.75 5.29
C LEU A 540 -14.17 2.12 5.46
N LEU A 541 -15.05 1.14 5.64
CA LEU A 541 -16.46 1.41 5.95
C LEU A 541 -16.61 2.06 7.33
N LEU A 542 -15.89 1.55 8.33
CA LEU A 542 -15.87 2.13 9.67
C LEU A 542 -15.36 3.57 9.64
N ASP A 543 -14.24 3.82 8.98
CA ASP A 543 -13.66 5.15 8.84
C ASP A 543 -14.61 6.13 8.12
N ALA A 544 -15.31 5.68 7.06
CA ALA A 544 -16.30 6.52 6.37
C ALA A 544 -17.50 6.85 7.27
N ILE A 545 -17.97 5.90 8.08
CA ILE A 545 -19.04 6.14 9.07
C ILE A 545 -18.57 7.13 10.15
N ALA A 546 -17.36 6.98 10.66
CA ALA A 546 -16.75 7.88 11.63
C ALA A 546 -16.40 9.27 11.03
N GLY A 547 -16.21 9.36 9.72
CA GLY A 547 -15.75 10.57 9.03
C GLY A 547 -14.25 10.72 8.97
N GLU A 548 -13.52 9.68 9.32
CA GLU A 548 -12.07 9.62 9.22
C GLU A 548 -11.65 9.47 7.74
N ARG A 549 -10.77 10.36 7.27
CA ARG A 549 -10.43 10.45 5.83
C ARG A 549 -8.98 10.16 5.51
N ARG A 550 -8.15 9.82 6.49
CA ARG A 550 -6.70 9.61 6.29
C ARG A 550 -6.37 8.50 5.28
N LEU A 551 -7.23 7.48 5.16
CA LEU A 551 -7.06 6.35 4.24
C LEU A 551 -7.82 6.53 2.90
N PHE A 552 -8.42 7.71 2.67
CA PHE A 552 -9.14 8.03 1.42
C PHE A 552 -8.37 9.03 0.58
N ILE A 553 -8.44 8.85 -0.74
CA ILE A 553 -7.69 9.65 -1.70
C ILE A 553 -8.34 11.02 -1.87
N ARG A 554 -7.55 12.09 -1.66
CA ARG A 554 -7.95 13.47 -1.93
C ARG A 554 -7.79 13.80 -3.41
N SER A 555 -8.55 14.77 -3.90
CA SER A 555 -8.55 15.13 -5.33
C SER A 555 -7.20 15.59 -5.87
N ASP A 556 -6.39 16.28 -5.08
CA ASP A 556 -5.06 16.72 -5.48
C ASP A 556 -4.00 15.61 -5.44
N GLU A 557 -4.16 14.59 -4.57
CA GLU A 557 -3.38 13.36 -4.64
C GLU A 557 -3.64 12.63 -5.97
N LEU A 558 -4.93 12.52 -6.32
CA LEU A 558 -5.36 11.87 -7.55
C LEU A 558 -4.81 12.57 -8.80
N ASP A 559 -4.85 13.91 -8.81
CA ASP A 559 -4.28 14.72 -9.90
C ASP A 559 -2.76 14.51 -10.02
N ALA A 560 -2.03 14.54 -8.88
CA ALA A 560 -0.59 14.31 -8.87
C ALA A 560 -0.24 12.89 -9.32
N ALA A 561 -1.00 11.88 -8.89
CA ALA A 561 -0.81 10.49 -9.29
C ALA A 561 -0.98 10.29 -10.80
N TRP A 562 -2.03 10.86 -11.40
CA TRP A 562 -2.25 10.79 -12.85
C TRP A 562 -1.20 11.57 -13.65
N ALA A 563 -0.69 12.67 -13.13
CA ALA A 563 0.37 13.44 -13.79
C ALA A 563 1.64 12.62 -14.02
N ILE A 564 1.95 11.66 -13.14
CA ILE A 564 3.12 10.78 -13.25
C ILE A 564 2.95 9.78 -14.40
N PHE A 565 1.77 9.18 -14.54
CA PHE A 565 1.53 8.06 -15.46
C PHE A 565 0.95 8.46 -16.81
N THR A 566 0.20 9.56 -16.90
CA THR A 566 -0.52 9.94 -18.14
C THR A 566 0.41 10.11 -19.34
N PRO A 567 1.61 10.75 -19.25
CA PRO A 567 2.50 10.86 -20.39
C PRO A 567 2.95 9.51 -20.94
N LEU A 568 3.35 8.59 -20.05
CA LEU A 568 3.73 7.23 -20.41
C LEU A 568 2.59 6.46 -21.11
N LEU A 569 1.39 6.52 -20.54
CA LEU A 569 0.22 5.80 -21.07
C LEU A 569 -0.15 6.30 -22.47
N LYS A 570 -0.09 7.61 -22.71
CA LYS A 570 -0.27 8.21 -24.03
C LYS A 570 0.76 7.71 -25.02
N GLU A 571 2.03 7.73 -24.64
CA GLU A 571 3.12 7.31 -25.50
C GLU A 571 3.04 5.82 -25.86
N LEU A 572 2.65 4.95 -24.91
CA LEU A 572 2.43 3.52 -25.15
C LEU A 572 1.29 3.29 -26.15
N GLU A 573 0.18 4.03 -26.02
CA GLU A 573 -0.99 3.91 -26.89
C GLU A 573 -0.71 4.50 -28.29
N GLU A 574 -0.14 5.69 -28.40
CA GLU A 574 0.16 6.39 -29.65
C GLU A 574 1.20 5.63 -30.50
N LYS A 575 2.24 5.12 -29.86
CA LYS A 575 3.29 4.35 -30.53
C LYS A 575 2.96 2.86 -30.69
N ARG A 576 1.81 2.41 -30.20
CA ARG A 576 1.41 0.99 -30.21
C ARG A 576 2.52 0.06 -29.74
N ILE A 577 3.15 0.36 -28.61
CA ILE A 577 4.28 -0.42 -28.09
C ILE A 577 3.81 -1.80 -27.69
N ALA A 578 4.37 -2.83 -28.33
CA ALA A 578 4.05 -4.22 -28.05
C ALA A 578 4.63 -4.66 -26.70
N PRO A 579 3.85 -5.31 -25.81
CA PRO A 579 4.36 -5.87 -24.57
C PRO A 579 5.26 -7.09 -24.81
N GLU A 580 6.29 -7.27 -23.99
CA GLU A 580 7.08 -8.49 -23.98
C GLU A 580 6.24 -9.69 -23.56
N LEU A 581 6.29 -10.80 -24.31
CA LEU A 581 5.54 -12.00 -23.96
C LEU A 581 6.27 -12.80 -22.87
N TYR A 582 5.55 -13.17 -21.80
CA TYR A 582 6.06 -14.04 -20.73
C TYR A 582 5.17 -15.27 -20.52
N PRO A 583 5.72 -16.46 -20.20
CA PRO A 583 4.94 -17.65 -19.95
C PRO A 583 4.04 -17.49 -18.70
N TYR A 584 2.82 -18.00 -18.76
CA TYR A 584 1.96 -18.14 -17.58
C TYR A 584 2.69 -18.91 -16.46
N GLY A 585 2.60 -18.46 -15.21
CA GLY A 585 3.31 -19.04 -14.07
C GLY A 585 4.82 -18.72 -13.98
N SER A 586 5.34 -17.82 -14.85
CA SER A 586 6.74 -17.36 -14.79
C SER A 586 6.94 -16.18 -13.84
N ARG A 587 8.19 -15.70 -13.73
CA ARG A 587 8.53 -14.50 -12.95
C ARG A 587 8.27 -13.17 -13.68
N GLY A 588 7.64 -13.21 -14.84
CA GLY A 588 7.40 -12.07 -15.73
C GLY A 588 8.42 -11.97 -16.86
N PRO A 589 8.39 -10.89 -17.67
CA PRO A 589 9.26 -10.70 -18.82
C PRO A 589 10.72 -10.48 -18.40
N ILE A 590 11.64 -10.87 -19.29
CA ILE A 590 13.09 -10.75 -19.06
C ILE A 590 13.51 -9.28 -18.91
N GLY A 591 12.92 -8.39 -19.68
CA GLY A 591 13.17 -6.94 -19.60
C GLY A 591 13.04 -6.37 -18.19
N ALA A 592 12.12 -6.91 -17.37
CA ALA A 592 11.97 -6.48 -15.98
C ALA A 592 13.22 -6.75 -15.12
N HIS A 593 13.95 -7.84 -15.40
CA HIS A 593 15.23 -8.13 -14.74
C HIS A 593 16.34 -7.18 -15.20
N TYR A 594 16.37 -6.84 -16.50
CA TYR A 594 17.31 -5.84 -17.02
C TYR A 594 17.04 -4.44 -16.46
N LEU A 595 15.76 -4.05 -16.33
CA LEU A 595 15.40 -2.78 -15.71
C LEU A 595 15.93 -2.70 -14.28
N ALA A 596 15.74 -3.74 -13.47
CA ALA A 596 16.27 -3.78 -12.10
C ALA A 596 17.81 -3.75 -12.09
N ALA A 597 18.47 -4.52 -12.96
CA ALA A 597 19.91 -4.56 -13.07
C ALA A 597 20.53 -3.22 -13.47
N LYS A 598 19.85 -2.39 -14.28
CA LYS A 598 20.25 -1.00 -14.61
C LYS A 598 20.50 -0.17 -13.35
N TYR A 599 19.78 -0.44 -12.29
CA TYR A 599 19.90 0.24 -10.99
C TYR A 599 20.65 -0.59 -9.94
N ASN A 600 21.37 -1.63 -10.36
CA ASN A 600 22.05 -2.58 -9.47
C ASN A 600 21.10 -3.22 -8.43
N VAL A 601 19.89 -3.52 -8.83
CA VAL A 601 18.87 -4.16 -8.00
C VAL A 601 18.56 -5.55 -8.56
N ARG A 602 18.35 -6.49 -7.66
CA ARG A 602 17.78 -7.80 -7.97
C ARG A 602 16.37 -7.87 -7.36
N TRP A 603 15.40 -8.28 -8.17
CA TRP A 603 14.04 -8.48 -7.65
C TRP A 603 14.04 -9.50 -6.50
N GLY A 604 13.34 -9.17 -5.45
CA GLY A 604 13.07 -10.11 -4.38
C GLY A 604 12.27 -11.32 -4.86
N ASP A 605 12.53 -12.47 -4.26
CA ASP A 605 11.77 -13.69 -4.52
C ASP A 605 10.71 -13.89 -3.45
N LEU A 606 9.44 -13.81 -3.84
CA LEU A 606 8.29 -13.99 -2.96
C LEU A 606 8.21 -15.41 -2.37
N SER A 607 8.72 -16.41 -3.12
CA SER A 607 8.62 -17.83 -2.75
C SER A 607 9.59 -18.29 -1.65
N MET A 608 10.55 -17.44 -1.22
CA MET A 608 11.62 -17.84 -0.28
C MET A 608 11.18 -17.95 1.20
N TYR A 609 9.92 -17.72 1.53
CA TYR A 609 9.47 -17.62 2.93
C TYR A 609 8.46 -18.68 3.37
N ASP A 610 8.07 -19.57 2.47
CA ASP A 610 7.09 -20.64 2.75
C ASP A 610 7.75 -21.98 3.10
N SER A 611 9.07 -22.00 3.37
CA SER A 611 9.84 -23.19 3.76
C SER A 611 10.31 -23.13 5.20
#